data_48e70b59a7ecde3eb1b6361cca6ac63e
#
_entry.id   48e70b59a7ecde3eb1b6361cca6ac63e
#
_cell.length_a   1.000
_cell.length_b   1.000
_cell.length_c   1.000
_cell.angle_alpha   90.00
_cell.angle_beta   90.00
_cell.angle_gamma   90.00
#
_symmetry.space_group_name_H-M   'P 1'
#
loop_
_entity.id
_entity.type
_entity.pdbx_description
1 polymer ?
#
loop_
_entity_poly.entity_id
_entity_poly.type
_entity_poly.pdbx_seq_one_letter_code
_entity_poly.pdbx_strand_id
1 'polypeptide(L)'
;QGRTHQSLLINDEMKNQFTSINQTKLVKIDLNGKVSTLTKSGLFNDFSVSPDGKYLLYSMPPSKLSSYLPYKKWGSAYNIVNIEEPTTTYSLPNLNDKINLPKSKDSVPIGARLVKWLPSEDSTVTWVEASDRGDMSLAQTYHDHIYKLVSPFDENKKLVHQVEWRVHDVLWGVSGIGVLQEWR
;
A
#
# COMPACT_ATOMS: atom_id res chain seq x y z
N GLN A 1 13.45 4.68 -28.15
CA GLN A 1 12.02 4.55 -28.49
C GLN A 1 11.23 4.43 -27.19
N GLY A 2 10.43 5.45 -26.86
CA GLY A 2 9.53 5.39 -25.71
C GLY A 2 8.48 4.30 -25.91
N ARG A 3 8.31 3.41 -24.94
CA ARG A 3 7.22 2.43 -24.97
C ARG A 3 5.89 3.20 -24.83
N THR A 4 5.11 3.24 -25.91
CA THR A 4 3.72 3.69 -25.83
C THR A 4 2.90 2.60 -25.12
N HIS A 5 2.30 2.96 -23.98
CA HIS A 5 1.35 2.10 -23.31
C HIS A 5 -0.04 2.35 -23.89
N GLN A 6 -0.80 1.31 -24.15
CA GLN A 6 -2.24 1.41 -24.43
C GLN A 6 -2.98 1.84 -23.14
N SER A 7 -4.09 2.52 -23.29
CA SER A 7 -4.99 2.90 -22.18
C SER A 7 -4.39 3.93 -21.18
N LEU A 8 -3.70 4.93 -21.69
CA LEU A 8 -3.27 6.07 -20.88
C LEU A 8 -4.38 7.11 -20.75
N LEU A 9 -4.48 7.74 -19.58
CA LEU A 9 -5.36 8.90 -19.35
C LEU A 9 -4.61 10.19 -19.72
N ILE A 10 -4.57 10.51 -21.00
CA ILE A 10 -3.70 11.55 -21.55
C ILE A 10 -4.16 12.98 -21.27
N ASN A 11 -5.41 13.17 -20.91
CA ASN A 11 -5.99 14.48 -20.61
C ASN A 11 -6.92 14.43 -19.39
N ASP A 12 -7.34 15.60 -18.91
CA ASP A 12 -8.17 15.71 -17.70
C ASP A 12 -9.61 15.20 -17.93
N GLU A 13 -10.15 15.30 -19.14
CA GLU A 13 -11.46 14.75 -19.47
C GLU A 13 -11.47 13.23 -19.29
N MET A 14 -10.48 12.53 -19.83
CA MET A 14 -10.33 11.07 -19.65
C MET A 14 -10.12 10.68 -18.18
N LYS A 15 -9.37 11.48 -17.40
CA LYS A 15 -9.18 11.23 -15.97
C LYS A 15 -10.50 11.41 -15.21
N ASN A 16 -11.26 12.46 -15.51
CA ASN A 16 -12.56 12.71 -14.89
C ASN A 16 -13.55 11.60 -15.24
N GLN A 17 -13.62 11.19 -16.50
CA GLN A 17 -14.46 10.08 -16.94
C GLN A 17 -14.07 8.77 -16.25
N PHE A 18 -12.76 8.45 -16.20
CA PHE A 18 -12.25 7.28 -15.51
C PHE A 18 -12.64 7.28 -14.03
N THR A 19 -12.44 8.40 -13.35
CA THR A 19 -12.80 8.57 -11.94
C THR A 19 -14.31 8.38 -11.74
N SER A 20 -15.13 9.03 -12.54
CA SER A 20 -16.59 8.96 -12.44
C SER A 20 -17.13 7.53 -12.60
N ILE A 21 -16.57 6.76 -13.54
CA ILE A 21 -17.01 5.39 -13.82
C ILE A 21 -16.52 4.40 -12.75
N ASN A 22 -15.30 4.61 -12.20
CA ASN A 22 -14.68 3.65 -11.30
C ASN A 22 -14.79 4.04 -9.82
N GLN A 23 -15.39 5.19 -9.52
CA GLN A 23 -15.58 5.66 -8.16
C GLN A 23 -16.52 4.75 -7.38
N THR A 24 -16.09 4.25 -6.24
CA THR A 24 -16.84 3.36 -5.36
C THR A 24 -16.73 3.82 -3.90
N LYS A 25 -17.38 3.12 -2.99
CA LYS A 25 -17.21 3.28 -1.54
C LYS A 25 -17.11 1.92 -0.88
N LEU A 26 -16.36 1.82 0.21
CA LEU A 26 -16.30 0.62 1.02
C LEU A 26 -17.40 0.68 2.09
N VAL A 27 -18.13 -0.40 2.25
CA VAL A 27 -19.25 -0.52 3.19
C VAL A 27 -19.08 -1.79 4.03
N LYS A 28 -19.52 -1.73 5.29
CA LYS A 28 -19.71 -2.90 6.15
C LYS A 28 -21.13 -3.43 5.93
N ILE A 29 -21.27 -4.74 5.85
CA ILE A 29 -22.56 -5.45 5.93
C ILE A 29 -22.51 -6.45 7.08
N ASP A 30 -23.50 -6.47 7.94
CA ASP A 30 -23.65 -7.49 8.98
C ASP A 30 -24.46 -8.70 8.48
N LEU A 31 -24.50 -9.76 9.27
CA LEU A 31 -25.23 -10.99 8.92
C LEU A 31 -26.75 -10.82 8.83
N ASN A 32 -27.30 -9.70 9.32
CA ASN A 32 -28.72 -9.36 9.20
C ASN A 32 -29.00 -8.49 7.96
N GLY A 33 -27.95 -8.22 7.15
CA GLY A 33 -28.07 -7.41 5.93
C GLY A 33 -28.02 -5.90 6.16
N LYS A 34 -27.73 -5.41 7.38
CA LYS A 34 -27.57 -3.98 7.64
C LYS A 34 -26.27 -3.47 7.05
N VAL A 35 -26.37 -2.41 6.24
CA VAL A 35 -25.24 -1.79 5.55
C VAL A 35 -24.85 -0.47 6.22
N SER A 36 -23.55 -0.24 6.45
CA SER A 36 -23.01 1.03 6.90
C SER A 36 -21.76 1.42 6.11
N THR A 37 -21.58 2.73 5.87
CA THR A 37 -20.48 3.25 5.06
C THR A 37 -19.22 3.38 5.91
N LEU A 38 -18.09 2.86 5.40
CA LEU A 38 -16.78 2.95 6.04
C LEU A 38 -15.90 4.05 5.45
N THR A 39 -16.07 4.40 4.19
CA THR A 39 -15.22 5.39 3.51
C THR A 39 -16.04 6.37 2.69
N LYS A 40 -15.46 7.55 2.43
CA LYS A 40 -15.95 8.42 1.35
C LYS A 40 -15.79 7.70 0.00
N SER A 41 -16.52 8.15 -1.00
CA SER A 41 -16.35 7.67 -2.37
C SER A 41 -14.94 7.97 -2.90
N GLY A 42 -14.35 7.02 -3.61
CA GLY A 42 -13.01 7.13 -4.17
C GLY A 42 -12.65 5.96 -5.08
N LEU A 43 -11.41 5.97 -5.56
CA LEU A 43 -10.83 4.85 -6.29
C LEU A 43 -10.09 3.96 -5.29
N PHE A 44 -10.40 2.67 -5.26
CA PHE A 44 -9.75 1.71 -4.38
C PHE A 44 -9.01 0.65 -5.20
N ASN A 45 -7.75 0.37 -4.84
CA ASN A 45 -6.96 -0.68 -5.49
C ASN A 45 -7.18 -2.03 -4.79
N ASP A 46 -7.17 -2.01 -3.45
CA ASP A 46 -7.28 -3.22 -2.63
C ASP A 46 -7.76 -2.87 -1.22
N PHE A 47 -8.32 -3.86 -0.50
CA PHE A 47 -8.74 -3.72 0.89
C PHE A 47 -8.74 -5.06 1.61
N SER A 48 -8.48 -5.04 2.92
CA SER A 48 -8.49 -6.21 3.80
C SER A 48 -8.85 -5.83 5.24
N VAL A 49 -9.45 -6.76 5.95
CA VAL A 49 -9.82 -6.59 7.37
C VAL A 49 -8.72 -7.13 8.26
N SER A 50 -8.46 -6.48 9.41
CA SER A 50 -7.51 -6.95 10.42
C SER A 50 -7.91 -8.31 10.99
N PRO A 51 -6.96 -9.11 11.52
CA PRO A 51 -7.26 -10.44 12.08
C PRO A 51 -8.34 -10.43 13.16
N ASP A 52 -8.42 -9.37 13.97
CA ASP A 52 -9.43 -9.18 15.02
C ASP A 52 -10.75 -8.54 14.52
N GLY A 53 -10.85 -8.22 13.23
CA GLY A 53 -12.04 -7.64 12.61
C GLY A 53 -12.31 -6.17 12.92
N LYS A 54 -11.42 -5.47 13.63
CA LYS A 54 -11.67 -4.08 14.10
C LYS A 54 -11.29 -3.00 13.11
N TYR A 55 -10.34 -3.28 12.20
CA TYR A 55 -9.83 -2.29 11.28
C TYR A 55 -9.88 -2.75 9.83
N LEU A 56 -10.10 -1.80 8.94
CA LEU A 56 -10.02 -1.97 7.50
C LEU A 56 -8.74 -1.28 7.01
N LEU A 57 -7.83 -2.05 6.41
CA LEU A 57 -6.73 -1.54 5.61
C LEU A 57 -7.21 -1.44 4.16
N TYR A 58 -6.99 -0.30 3.52
CA TYR A 58 -7.29 -0.14 2.10
C TYR A 58 -6.24 0.72 1.41
N SER A 59 -6.10 0.54 0.11
CA SER A 59 -5.19 1.32 -0.72
C SER A 59 -5.92 2.06 -1.83
N MET A 60 -5.43 3.26 -2.14
CA MET A 60 -5.96 4.14 -3.16
C MET A 60 -4.84 4.55 -4.13
N PRO A 61 -5.14 4.81 -5.41
CA PRO A 61 -4.17 5.42 -6.31
C PRO A 61 -3.81 6.84 -5.83
N PRO A 62 -2.71 7.44 -6.35
CA PRO A 62 -2.38 8.83 -6.07
C PRO A 62 -3.53 9.77 -6.44
N SER A 63 -3.70 10.86 -5.68
CA SER A 63 -4.72 11.88 -5.98
C SER A 63 -4.53 12.51 -7.37
N LYS A 64 -3.27 12.62 -7.82
CA LYS A 64 -2.94 13.05 -9.18
C LYS A 64 -2.69 11.84 -10.07
N LEU A 65 -3.66 11.52 -10.91
CA LEU A 65 -3.57 10.40 -11.84
C LEU A 65 -2.52 10.65 -12.92
N SER A 66 -1.66 9.63 -13.17
CA SER A 66 -0.59 9.73 -14.18
C SER A 66 -1.15 9.70 -15.61
N SER A 67 -0.60 10.56 -16.47
CA SER A 67 -0.84 10.51 -17.92
C SER A 67 0.21 9.65 -18.66
N TYR A 68 1.23 9.18 -17.96
CA TYR A 68 2.37 8.46 -18.56
C TYR A 68 2.43 6.98 -18.20
N LEU A 69 1.74 6.59 -17.14
CA LEU A 69 1.69 5.21 -16.66
C LEU A 69 0.26 4.66 -16.73
N PRO A 70 0.09 3.40 -17.14
CA PRO A 70 -1.21 2.74 -17.06
C PRO A 70 -1.61 2.51 -15.59
N TYR A 71 -2.92 2.43 -15.32
CA TYR A 71 -3.52 2.29 -13.98
C TYR A 71 -2.79 1.27 -13.08
N LYS A 72 -2.51 0.07 -13.62
CA LYS A 72 -1.83 -1.01 -12.85
C LYS A 72 -0.41 -0.67 -12.39
N LYS A 73 0.19 0.38 -12.94
CA LYS A 73 1.54 0.85 -12.58
C LYS A 73 1.54 2.10 -11.71
N TRP A 74 0.38 2.61 -11.31
CA TRP A 74 0.33 3.73 -10.38
C TRP A 74 0.80 3.29 -8.99
N GLY A 75 1.27 4.25 -8.19
CA GLY A 75 1.57 4.05 -6.79
C GLY A 75 0.29 3.83 -5.96
N SER A 76 0.46 3.56 -4.68
CA SER A 76 -0.64 3.35 -3.75
C SER A 76 -0.42 4.12 -2.45
N ALA A 77 -1.45 4.82 -2.00
CA ALA A 77 -1.57 5.35 -0.65
C ALA A 77 -2.34 4.34 0.21
N TYR A 78 -1.80 3.98 1.36
CA TYR A 78 -2.40 3.02 2.27
C TYR A 78 -3.02 3.72 3.46
N ASN A 79 -4.24 3.33 3.79
CA ASN A 79 -5.05 3.92 4.85
C ASN A 79 -5.66 2.83 5.73
N ILE A 80 -5.83 3.15 7.01
CA ILE A 80 -6.47 2.27 7.99
C ILE A 80 -7.61 3.05 8.63
N VAL A 81 -8.78 2.43 8.76
CA VAL A 81 -9.95 3.00 9.41
C VAL A 81 -10.54 2.01 10.41
N ASN A 82 -11.02 2.51 11.55
CA ASN A 82 -11.77 1.69 12.49
C ASN A 82 -13.15 1.35 11.91
N ILE A 83 -13.52 0.07 11.92
CA ILE A 83 -14.77 -0.43 11.31
C ILE A 83 -16.01 -0.01 12.12
N GLU A 84 -15.89 0.11 13.46
CA GLU A 84 -17.01 0.53 14.30
C GLU A 84 -17.14 2.05 14.35
N GLU A 85 -16.02 2.78 14.31
CA GLU A 85 -15.96 4.25 14.37
C GLU A 85 -15.17 4.80 13.18
N PRO A 86 -15.73 4.82 11.96
CA PRO A 86 -14.98 5.19 10.75
C PRO A 86 -14.81 6.71 10.58
N THR A 87 -14.63 7.45 11.68
CA THR A 87 -14.47 8.90 11.70
C THR A 87 -13.03 9.35 11.49
N THR A 88 -12.07 8.52 11.93
CA THR A 88 -10.65 8.80 11.85
C THR A 88 -9.97 7.81 10.91
N THR A 89 -9.18 8.33 9.98
CA THR A 89 -8.36 7.53 9.07
C THR A 89 -6.89 7.75 9.40
N TYR A 90 -6.16 6.67 9.65
CA TYR A 90 -4.72 6.68 9.74
C TYR A 90 -4.12 6.38 8.37
N SER A 91 -3.15 7.19 7.92
CA SER A 91 -2.47 6.99 6.64
C SER A 91 -1.03 6.56 6.90
N LEU A 92 -0.57 5.50 6.22
CA LEU A 92 0.84 5.14 6.25
C LEU A 92 1.68 6.24 5.60
N PRO A 93 2.85 6.58 6.17
CA PRO A 93 3.70 7.62 5.62
C PRO A 93 4.27 7.21 4.25
N ASN A 94 4.48 8.21 3.43
CA ASN A 94 5.08 8.11 2.09
C ASN A 94 4.23 7.30 1.09
N LEU A 95 3.64 8.00 0.15
CA LEU A 95 3.01 7.40 -1.01
C LEU A 95 4.02 6.53 -1.76
N ASN A 96 3.63 5.30 -2.06
CA ASN A 96 4.38 4.41 -2.95
C ASN A 96 4.30 4.96 -4.40
N ASP A 97 5.10 5.98 -4.71
CA ASP A 97 5.13 6.63 -6.02
C ASP A 97 6.01 5.85 -7.00
N LYS A 98 5.42 5.31 -8.05
CA LYS A 98 6.12 4.59 -9.13
C LYS A 98 6.49 5.48 -10.31
N ILE A 99 6.19 6.77 -10.28
CA ILE A 99 6.49 7.70 -11.38
C ILE A 99 7.96 8.10 -11.37
N ASN A 100 8.53 8.33 -10.18
CA ASN A 100 9.86 8.87 -9.97
C ASN A 100 10.86 7.80 -9.48
N LEU A 101 10.82 6.61 -10.08
CA LEU A 101 11.78 5.56 -9.74
C LEU A 101 13.20 5.95 -10.17
N PRO A 102 14.23 5.63 -9.37
CA PRO A 102 15.62 5.69 -9.80
C PRO A 102 15.84 4.88 -11.09
N LYS A 103 16.86 5.23 -11.86
CA LYS A 103 17.15 4.54 -13.13
C LYS A 103 18.01 3.30 -12.98
N SER A 104 18.41 2.95 -11.76
CA SER A 104 19.20 1.75 -11.48
C SER A 104 18.38 0.46 -11.68
N LYS A 105 19.08 -0.65 -11.85
CA LYS A 105 18.46 -1.98 -11.83
C LYS A 105 17.84 -2.21 -10.44
N ASP A 106 16.71 -2.91 -10.40
CA ASP A 106 15.99 -3.26 -9.18
C ASP A 106 15.52 -2.06 -8.33
N SER A 107 15.31 -0.92 -9.00
CA SER A 107 14.73 0.28 -8.37
C SER A 107 13.31 0.03 -7.90
N VAL A 108 13.00 0.56 -6.72
CA VAL A 108 11.67 0.46 -6.10
C VAL A 108 11.17 1.82 -5.61
N PRO A 109 9.87 2.01 -5.42
CA PRO A 109 9.33 3.21 -4.79
C PRO A 109 9.83 3.38 -3.36
N ILE A 110 9.96 4.65 -2.92
CA ILE A 110 10.41 4.99 -1.58
C ILE A 110 9.37 4.66 -0.51
N GLY A 111 8.08 4.72 -0.83
CA GLY A 111 7.00 4.52 0.14
C GLY A 111 6.78 3.07 0.56
N ALA A 112 5.77 2.86 1.39
CA ALA A 112 5.39 1.55 1.89
C ALA A 112 5.03 0.59 0.74
N ARG A 113 5.61 -0.60 0.75
CA ARG A 113 5.39 -1.70 -0.22
C ARG A 113 4.99 -2.96 0.54
N LEU A 114 4.29 -3.89 -0.11
CA LEU A 114 3.89 -5.17 0.47
C LEU A 114 3.15 -5.01 1.80
N VAL A 115 2.27 -4.02 1.87
CA VAL A 115 1.51 -3.71 3.08
C VAL A 115 0.48 -4.81 3.33
N LYS A 116 0.56 -5.45 4.51
CA LYS A 116 -0.30 -6.59 4.89
C LYS A 116 -0.57 -6.57 6.39
N TRP A 117 -1.70 -7.11 6.80
CA TRP A 117 -1.92 -7.47 8.20
C TRP A 117 -0.99 -8.61 8.61
N LEU A 118 -0.52 -8.56 9.85
CA LEU A 118 0.23 -9.65 10.48
C LEU A 118 -0.78 -10.64 11.09
N PRO A 119 -0.96 -11.84 10.53
CA PRO A 119 -2.04 -12.73 10.93
C PRO A 119 -1.89 -13.34 12.34
N SER A 120 -0.70 -13.23 12.95
CA SER A 120 -0.40 -13.68 14.30
C SER A 120 -0.65 -12.65 15.40
N GLU A 121 -0.94 -11.39 15.03
CA GLU A 121 -1.17 -10.30 15.97
C GLU A 121 -2.47 -9.55 15.60
N ASP A 122 -3.25 -9.20 16.60
CA ASP A 122 -4.44 -8.36 16.43
C ASP A 122 -4.03 -6.99 15.87
N SER A 123 -4.76 -6.50 14.89
CA SER A 123 -4.64 -5.14 14.37
C SER A 123 -3.20 -4.61 14.22
N THR A 124 -2.29 -5.47 13.74
CA THR A 124 -0.90 -5.11 13.44
C THR A 124 -0.67 -5.15 11.94
N VAL A 125 -0.24 -4.04 11.37
CA VAL A 125 0.13 -3.93 9.95
C VAL A 125 1.63 -4.03 9.78
N THR A 126 2.08 -4.69 8.71
CA THR A 126 3.50 -4.79 8.31
C THR A 126 3.68 -4.27 6.89
N TRP A 127 4.87 -3.76 6.61
CA TRP A 127 5.25 -3.30 5.27
C TRP A 127 6.76 -3.25 5.09
N VAL A 128 7.20 -3.03 3.86
CA VAL A 128 8.60 -2.87 3.47
C VAL A 128 8.84 -1.44 2.99
N GLU A 129 9.96 -0.82 3.38
CA GLU A 129 10.45 0.44 2.84
C GLU A 129 11.89 0.30 2.36
N ALA A 130 12.23 0.99 1.27
CA ALA A 130 13.60 1.09 0.81
C ALA A 130 14.41 2.04 1.72
N SER A 131 15.52 1.58 2.27
CA SER A 131 16.45 2.38 3.07
C SER A 131 17.44 3.20 2.24
N ASP A 132 17.61 2.82 0.98
CA ASP A 132 18.50 3.41 -0.02
C ASP A 132 17.78 4.37 -1.00
N ARG A 133 16.66 4.95 -0.61
CA ARG A 133 15.82 5.79 -1.46
C ARG A 133 15.32 5.08 -2.73
N GLY A 134 15.23 3.76 -2.70
CA GLY A 134 14.81 2.94 -3.82
C GLY A 134 15.89 2.69 -4.89
N ASP A 135 17.13 3.07 -4.64
CA ASP A 135 18.24 2.97 -5.57
C ASP A 135 19.30 1.97 -5.10
N MET A 136 19.31 0.77 -5.69
CA MET A 136 20.27 -0.30 -5.37
C MET A 136 21.73 0.04 -5.70
N SER A 137 21.99 1.08 -6.48
CA SER A 137 23.36 1.51 -6.77
C SER A 137 24.04 2.26 -5.63
N LEU A 138 23.28 2.69 -4.62
CA LEU A 138 23.82 3.34 -3.44
C LEU A 138 24.50 2.31 -2.54
N ALA A 139 25.74 2.62 -2.12
CA ALA A 139 26.54 1.74 -1.25
C ALA A 139 25.94 1.69 0.17
N GLN A 140 25.17 0.66 0.46
CA GLN A 140 24.58 0.38 1.77
C GLN A 140 24.64 -1.13 2.06
N THR A 141 24.67 -1.48 3.36
CA THR A 141 24.63 -2.88 3.80
C THR A 141 23.24 -3.48 3.67
N TYR A 142 22.20 -2.67 3.96
CA TYR A 142 20.81 -3.10 3.90
C TYR A 142 20.05 -2.17 2.97
N HIS A 143 19.32 -2.72 2.04
CA HIS A 143 18.57 -1.98 1.02
C HIS A 143 17.08 -1.88 1.30
N ASP A 144 16.53 -2.85 2.07
CA ASP A 144 15.13 -2.82 2.49
C ASP A 144 14.99 -3.04 3.99
N HIS A 145 14.00 -2.40 4.59
CA HIS A 145 13.61 -2.55 5.98
C HIS A 145 12.16 -3.02 6.08
N ILE A 146 11.91 -4.03 6.91
CA ILE A 146 10.55 -4.49 7.24
C ILE A 146 10.13 -3.82 8.52
N TYR A 147 8.98 -3.17 8.50
CA TYR A 147 8.39 -2.48 9.65
C TYR A 147 7.07 -3.10 10.05
N LYS A 148 6.70 -2.90 11.32
CA LYS A 148 5.36 -3.13 11.83
C LYS A 148 4.83 -1.93 12.62
N LEU A 149 3.50 -1.79 12.65
CA LEU A 149 2.79 -0.79 13.42
C LEU A 149 1.53 -1.42 14.01
N VAL A 150 1.36 -1.23 15.31
CA VAL A 150 0.27 -1.81 16.10
C VAL A 150 -0.83 -0.75 16.30
N SER A 151 -2.09 -1.18 16.35
CA SER A 151 -3.22 -0.34 16.77
C SER A 151 -2.94 0.29 18.15
N PRO A 152 -3.33 1.57 18.39
CA PRO A 152 -4.18 2.43 17.57
C PRO A 152 -3.45 3.21 16.45
N PHE A 153 -2.24 2.85 16.08
CA PHE A 153 -1.42 3.42 14.99
C PHE A 153 -0.89 4.85 15.27
N ASP A 154 -0.87 5.28 16.51
CA ASP A 154 -0.39 6.59 16.98
C ASP A 154 1.10 6.58 17.40
N GLU A 155 1.68 5.39 17.57
CA GLU A 155 3.08 5.19 17.88
C GLU A 155 3.98 5.22 16.63
N ASN A 156 5.29 5.29 16.86
CA ASN A 156 6.26 5.13 15.80
C ASN A 156 6.33 3.66 15.32
N LYS A 157 6.50 3.49 14.02
CA LYS A 157 6.74 2.17 13.42
C LYS A 157 7.94 1.48 14.08
N LYS A 158 7.83 0.17 14.28
CA LYS A 158 8.90 -0.67 14.85
C LYS A 158 9.60 -1.44 13.74
N LEU A 159 10.94 -1.40 13.73
CA LEU A 159 11.75 -2.20 12.81
C LEU A 159 11.64 -3.68 13.19
N VAL A 160 11.25 -4.52 12.25
CA VAL A 160 11.18 -5.99 12.40
C VAL A 160 12.47 -6.64 11.92
N HIS A 161 12.91 -6.26 10.70
CA HIS A 161 14.10 -6.84 10.09
C HIS A 161 14.72 -5.90 9.06
N GLN A 162 16.03 -6.01 8.87
CA GLN A 162 16.81 -5.33 7.84
C GLN A 162 17.24 -6.36 6.80
N VAL A 163 17.04 -6.07 5.52
CA VAL A 163 17.28 -7.00 4.41
C VAL A 163 18.39 -6.45 3.52
N GLU A 164 19.40 -7.28 3.25
CA GLU A 164 20.56 -6.90 2.43
C GLU A 164 20.16 -6.59 0.99
N TRP A 165 19.20 -7.36 0.45
CA TRP A 165 18.73 -7.21 -0.94
C TRP A 165 17.31 -6.67 -1.00
N ARG A 166 16.74 -6.60 -2.22
CA ARG A 166 15.33 -6.19 -2.41
C ARG A 166 14.37 -7.29 -1.99
N VAL A 167 13.43 -6.92 -1.14
CA VAL A 167 12.30 -7.79 -0.80
C VAL A 167 11.34 -7.87 -1.97
N HIS A 168 11.13 -9.08 -2.48
CA HIS A 168 10.13 -9.36 -3.50
C HIS A 168 8.77 -9.65 -2.89
N ASP A 169 8.71 -10.50 -1.87
CA ASP A 169 7.48 -10.79 -1.12
C ASP A 169 7.81 -11.22 0.32
N VAL A 170 6.83 -11.07 1.21
CA VAL A 170 6.83 -11.57 2.59
C VAL A 170 5.52 -12.29 2.83
N LEU A 171 5.58 -13.56 3.22
CA LEU A 171 4.44 -14.35 3.64
C LEU A 171 4.49 -14.56 5.15
N TRP A 172 3.49 -14.06 5.84
CA TRP A 172 3.36 -14.20 7.29
C TRP A 172 2.43 -15.36 7.64
N GLY A 173 2.89 -16.27 8.48
CA GLY A 173 2.07 -17.32 9.06
C GLY A 173 1.40 -16.88 10.36
N VAL A 174 0.36 -17.62 10.77
CA VAL A 174 -0.41 -17.37 12.01
C VAL A 174 0.41 -17.62 13.27
N SER A 175 1.55 -18.31 13.17
CA SER A 175 2.48 -18.55 14.28
C SER A 175 3.51 -17.43 14.51
N GLY A 176 3.42 -16.32 13.76
CA GLY A 176 4.41 -15.23 13.83
C GLY A 176 5.68 -15.48 13.04
N ILE A 177 5.74 -16.55 12.25
CA ILE A 177 6.86 -16.85 11.36
C ILE A 177 6.59 -16.25 9.99
N GLY A 178 7.59 -15.52 9.44
CA GLY A 178 7.57 -14.99 8.08
C GLY A 178 8.52 -15.76 7.17
N VAL A 179 8.11 -15.95 5.92
CA VAL A 179 8.97 -16.41 4.83
C VAL A 179 9.21 -15.24 3.91
N LEU A 180 10.49 -14.92 3.72
CA LEU A 180 10.96 -13.80 2.92
C LEU A 180 11.51 -14.31 1.59
N GLN A 181 11.10 -13.66 0.49
CA GLN A 181 11.71 -13.80 -0.82
C GLN A 181 12.45 -12.51 -1.15
N GLU A 182 13.76 -12.63 -1.39
CA GLU A 182 14.61 -11.50 -1.79
C GLU A 182 15.27 -11.74 -3.15
N TRP A 183 15.58 -10.67 -3.89
CA TRP A 183 16.28 -10.68 -5.16
C TRP A 183 17.76 -10.32 -4.94
N ARG A 184 18.61 -11.10 -5.58
CA ARG A 184 20.06 -10.86 -5.70
C ARG A 184 20.44 -10.41 -7.10
#